data_2810fdc319a1218b6f93671a3cf796f7
#
_entry.id   2810fdc319a1218b6f93671a3cf796f7
#
_cell.length_a   1.000
_cell.length_b   1.000
_cell.length_c   1.000
_cell.angle_alpha   90.00
_cell.angle_beta   90.00
_cell.angle_gamma   90.00
#
_symmetry.space_group_name_H-M   'P 1'
#
loop_
_entity.id
_entity.type
_entity.pdbx_description
1 polymer ?
#
loop_
_entity_poly.entity_id
_entity_poly.type
_entity_poly.pdbx_seq_one_letter_code
_entity_poly.pdbx_strand_id
1 'polypeptide(L)'
;MNQNKVIGLTGSIATGKSQVSKYLKDKGIKVVDADLIARDVANYKSVKNKIKKEFGDDLYINDQLDRKKLAEIIFAKKIHRQKLNDIMHPEIYKEINKKTRGKEDLVFVDIPLLFENEDVNKKYGLDFDEIWLVYVDKETQIRRLMDRDDISRDYAEKKINSQIYVEEKRKKADVIIDNSGTLEETFAQVEENLKK
;
A
#
# COMPACT_ATOMS: atom_id res chain seq x y z
N MET A 1 -29.76 0.91 -3.89
CA MET A 1 -28.65 -0.02 -3.56
C MET A 1 -27.74 0.78 -2.66
N ASN A 2 -27.56 0.39 -1.39
CA ASN A 2 -26.56 1.04 -0.55
C ASN A 2 -25.20 0.75 -1.19
N GLN A 3 -24.51 1.83 -1.63
CA GLN A 3 -23.11 1.70 -2.02
C GLN A 3 -22.31 1.48 -0.74
N ASN A 4 -21.49 0.44 -0.71
CA ASN A 4 -20.57 0.21 0.39
C ASN A 4 -19.57 1.36 0.48
N LYS A 5 -19.23 1.78 1.70
CA LYS A 5 -18.21 2.81 1.97
C LYS A 5 -16.83 2.21 1.71
N VAL A 6 -16.02 2.83 0.87
CA VAL A 6 -14.65 2.41 0.53
C VAL A 6 -13.66 3.40 1.12
N ILE A 7 -12.84 2.94 2.07
CA ILE A 7 -11.85 3.78 2.74
C ILE A 7 -10.45 3.40 2.30
N GLY A 8 -9.67 4.37 1.83
CA GLY A 8 -8.25 4.20 1.57
C GLY A 8 -7.45 4.26 2.87
N LEU A 9 -6.78 3.15 3.26
CA LEU A 9 -5.86 3.14 4.39
C LEU A 9 -4.44 3.31 3.88
N THR A 10 -3.77 4.37 4.31
CA THR A 10 -2.40 4.66 3.89
C THR A 10 -1.52 5.10 5.06
N GLY A 11 -0.23 5.25 4.79
CA GLY A 11 0.77 5.70 5.76
C GLY A 11 2.16 5.69 5.13
N SER A 12 3.01 6.55 5.61
CA SER A 12 4.42 6.55 5.19
C SER A 12 5.17 5.36 5.80
N ILE A 13 6.41 5.16 5.33
CA ILE A 13 7.27 4.11 5.88
C ILE A 13 7.40 4.27 7.40
N ALA A 14 7.37 3.16 8.13
CA ALA A 14 7.51 3.07 9.59
C ALA A 14 6.43 3.79 10.43
N THR A 15 5.28 4.20 9.84
CA THR A 15 4.17 4.80 10.61
C THR A 15 3.34 3.79 11.40
N GLY A 16 3.51 2.48 11.15
CA GLY A 16 2.74 1.43 11.85
C GLY A 16 1.39 1.10 11.20
N LYS A 17 1.17 1.48 9.93
CA LYS A 17 -0.06 1.17 9.16
C LYS A 17 -0.47 -0.31 9.26
N SER A 18 0.49 -1.23 9.25
CA SER A 18 0.24 -2.67 9.35
C SER A 18 -0.45 -3.08 10.67
N GLN A 19 -0.22 -2.36 11.77
CA GLN A 19 -0.89 -2.61 13.05
C GLN A 19 -2.38 -2.24 12.95
N VAL A 20 -2.67 -1.08 12.33
CA VAL A 20 -4.05 -0.63 12.09
C VAL A 20 -4.75 -1.57 11.11
N SER A 21 -4.10 -1.95 10.01
CA SER A 21 -4.63 -2.92 9.04
C SER A 21 -4.95 -4.26 9.68
N LYS A 22 -4.06 -4.77 10.55
CA LYS A 22 -4.29 -5.99 11.32
C LYS A 22 -5.47 -5.83 12.28
N TYR A 23 -5.52 -4.74 13.03
CA TYR A 23 -6.60 -4.47 14.00
C TYR A 23 -7.97 -4.46 13.32
N LEU A 24 -8.11 -3.80 12.16
CA LEU A 24 -9.35 -3.78 11.37
C LEU A 24 -9.76 -5.22 10.95
N LYS A 25 -8.80 -6.03 10.49
CA LYS A 25 -9.04 -7.44 10.14
C LYS A 25 -9.50 -8.26 11.34
N ASP A 26 -8.86 -8.09 12.50
CA ASP A 26 -9.19 -8.79 13.75
C ASP A 26 -10.60 -8.42 14.26
N LYS A 27 -11.11 -7.23 13.91
CA LYS A 27 -12.51 -6.79 14.14
C LYS A 27 -13.51 -7.33 13.11
N GLY A 28 -13.07 -8.13 12.15
CA GLY A 28 -13.93 -8.66 11.09
C GLY A 28 -14.24 -7.67 9.96
N ILE A 29 -13.57 -6.52 9.93
CA ILE A 29 -13.71 -5.52 8.87
C ILE A 29 -12.93 -5.99 7.65
N LYS A 30 -13.53 -5.90 6.48
CA LYS A 30 -12.89 -6.27 5.24
C LYS A 30 -11.76 -5.30 4.89
N VAL A 31 -10.54 -5.83 4.76
CA VAL A 31 -9.36 -5.08 4.32
C VAL A 31 -8.79 -5.71 3.06
N VAL A 32 -8.82 -4.98 1.97
CA VAL A 32 -8.22 -5.34 0.68
C VAL A 32 -6.78 -4.84 0.67
N ASP A 33 -5.83 -5.76 0.71
CA ASP A 33 -4.40 -5.48 0.75
C ASP A 33 -3.83 -5.43 -0.68
N ALA A 34 -3.45 -4.22 -1.14
CA ALA A 34 -2.97 -4.00 -2.50
C ALA A 34 -1.60 -4.67 -2.76
N ASP A 35 -0.73 -4.75 -1.74
CA ASP A 35 0.58 -5.42 -1.87
C ASP A 35 0.39 -6.94 -2.00
N LEU A 36 -0.55 -7.51 -1.27
CA LEU A 36 -0.88 -8.92 -1.39
C LEU A 36 -1.47 -9.23 -2.77
N ILE A 37 -2.41 -8.40 -3.24
CA ILE A 37 -2.96 -8.53 -4.60
C ILE A 37 -1.86 -8.44 -5.65
N ALA A 38 -0.93 -7.49 -5.54
CA ALA A 38 0.18 -7.37 -6.48
C ALA A 38 1.07 -8.63 -6.50
N ARG A 39 1.20 -9.28 -5.32
CA ARG A 39 1.91 -10.57 -5.23
C ARG A 39 1.21 -11.69 -5.97
N ASP A 40 -0.09 -11.78 -5.83
CA ASP A 40 -0.90 -12.83 -6.47
C ASP A 40 -0.96 -12.62 -7.98
N VAL A 41 -1.22 -11.37 -8.41
CA VAL A 41 -1.31 -10.96 -9.81
C VAL A 41 -0.02 -11.26 -10.59
N ALA A 42 1.16 -11.10 -9.98
CA ALA A 42 2.43 -11.43 -10.61
C ALA A 42 2.51 -12.90 -11.06
N ASN A 43 1.75 -13.79 -10.45
CA ASN A 43 1.71 -15.21 -10.77
C ASN A 43 0.54 -15.60 -11.70
N TYR A 44 -0.33 -14.66 -12.07
CA TYR A 44 -1.38 -14.93 -13.07
C TYR A 44 -0.75 -15.28 -14.41
N LYS A 45 -1.23 -16.33 -15.07
CA LYS A 45 -0.66 -16.84 -16.33
C LYS A 45 -0.47 -15.74 -17.39
N SER A 46 -1.44 -14.85 -17.53
CA SER A 46 -1.38 -13.72 -18.49
C SER A 46 -0.30 -12.71 -18.14
N VAL A 47 -0.17 -12.35 -16.86
CA VAL A 47 0.81 -11.37 -16.33
C VAL A 47 2.22 -11.96 -16.40
N LYS A 48 2.38 -13.18 -15.91
CA LYS A 48 3.63 -13.94 -15.95
C LYS A 48 4.21 -14.03 -17.36
N ASN A 49 3.37 -14.35 -18.36
CA ASN A 49 3.83 -14.41 -19.75
C ASN A 49 4.30 -13.05 -20.26
N LYS A 50 3.63 -11.94 -19.88
CA LYS A 50 4.05 -10.59 -20.23
C LYS A 50 5.38 -10.20 -19.55
N ILE A 51 5.52 -10.53 -18.24
CA ILE A 51 6.76 -10.26 -17.49
C ILE A 51 7.94 -11.06 -18.11
N LYS A 52 7.75 -12.33 -18.41
CA LYS A 52 8.75 -13.16 -19.06
C LYS A 52 9.18 -12.58 -20.41
N LYS A 53 8.22 -12.19 -21.24
CA LYS A 53 8.48 -11.59 -22.56
C LYS A 53 9.27 -10.29 -22.46
N GLU A 54 9.01 -9.46 -21.45
CA GLU A 54 9.64 -8.14 -21.30
C GLU A 54 10.99 -8.19 -20.58
N PHE A 55 11.14 -9.07 -19.57
CA PHE A 55 12.28 -9.05 -18.67
C PHE A 55 13.10 -10.34 -18.65
N GLY A 56 12.65 -11.41 -19.32
CA GLY A 56 13.32 -12.70 -19.40
C GLY A 56 12.61 -13.83 -18.67
N ASP A 57 12.76 -15.04 -19.19
CA ASP A 57 12.12 -16.25 -18.66
C ASP A 57 12.70 -16.70 -17.32
N ASP A 58 13.94 -16.34 -17.06
CA ASP A 58 14.74 -16.70 -15.88
C ASP A 58 14.35 -15.94 -14.60
N LEU A 59 13.33 -15.07 -14.70
CA LEU A 59 12.70 -14.40 -13.55
C LEU A 59 11.74 -15.30 -12.76
N TYR A 60 11.40 -16.48 -13.28
CA TYR A 60 10.50 -17.39 -12.58
C TYR A 60 11.21 -18.70 -12.26
N ILE A 61 11.31 -19.02 -10.97
CA ILE A 61 11.88 -20.26 -10.44
C ILE A 61 10.74 -21.07 -9.82
N ASN A 62 10.59 -22.34 -10.25
CA ASN A 62 9.49 -23.21 -9.77
C ASN A 62 8.11 -22.51 -9.83
N ASP A 63 7.86 -21.81 -10.92
CA ASP A 63 6.61 -21.07 -11.18
C ASP A 63 6.37 -19.84 -10.31
N GLN A 64 7.30 -19.47 -9.45
CA GLN A 64 7.26 -18.29 -8.59
C GLN A 64 8.20 -17.20 -9.09
N LEU A 65 7.75 -15.92 -9.04
CA LEU A 65 8.55 -14.78 -9.44
C LEU A 65 9.72 -14.56 -8.46
N ASP A 66 10.95 -14.56 -8.99
CA ASP A 66 12.13 -14.10 -8.26
C ASP A 66 12.09 -12.56 -8.13
N ARG A 67 11.54 -12.12 -7.00
CA ARG A 67 11.35 -10.69 -6.70
C ARG A 67 12.65 -9.95 -6.52
N LYS A 68 13.68 -10.61 -6.00
CA LYS A 68 15.00 -9.99 -5.80
C LYS A 68 15.62 -9.65 -7.15
N LYS A 69 15.63 -10.61 -8.05
CA LYS A 69 16.15 -10.43 -9.41
C LYS A 69 15.35 -9.39 -10.20
N LEU A 70 14.01 -9.43 -10.11
CA LEU A 70 13.17 -8.40 -10.73
C LEU A 70 13.45 -7.02 -10.15
N ALA A 71 13.60 -6.89 -8.83
CA ALA A 71 13.92 -5.64 -8.17
C ALA A 71 15.22 -5.04 -8.71
N GLU A 72 16.29 -5.82 -8.86
CA GLU A 72 17.55 -5.38 -9.44
C GLU A 72 17.36 -4.79 -10.85
N ILE A 73 16.55 -5.42 -11.69
CA ILE A 73 16.25 -4.96 -13.06
C ILE A 73 15.48 -3.63 -13.06
N ILE A 74 14.44 -3.53 -12.23
CA ILE A 74 13.55 -2.33 -12.23
C ILE A 74 14.18 -1.14 -11.50
N PHE A 75 15.09 -1.39 -10.53
CA PHE A 75 15.82 -0.30 -9.87
C PHE A 75 16.94 0.27 -10.76
N ALA A 76 17.49 -0.53 -11.67
CA ALA A 76 18.55 -0.08 -12.57
C ALA A 76 18.08 1.00 -13.57
N LYS A 77 16.81 0.96 -14.01
CA LYS A 77 16.27 1.90 -15.02
C LYS A 77 14.81 2.24 -14.78
N LYS A 78 14.51 3.54 -14.75
CA LYS A 78 13.12 4.05 -14.59
C LYS A 78 12.14 3.46 -15.62
N ILE A 79 12.61 3.26 -16.86
CA ILE A 79 11.78 2.70 -17.94
C ILE A 79 11.34 1.26 -17.63
N HIS A 80 12.19 0.44 -17.00
CA HIS A 80 11.83 -0.92 -16.63
C HIS A 80 10.73 -0.94 -15.56
N ARG A 81 10.80 -0.04 -14.58
CA ARG A 81 9.74 0.13 -13.58
C ARG A 81 8.42 0.52 -14.23
N GLN A 82 8.46 1.44 -15.21
CA GLN A 82 7.25 1.84 -15.91
C GLN A 82 6.63 0.68 -16.71
N LYS A 83 7.43 -0.08 -17.46
CA LYS A 83 6.97 -1.26 -18.18
C LYS A 83 6.36 -2.33 -17.26
N LEU A 84 6.97 -2.57 -16.10
CA LEU A 84 6.39 -3.48 -15.11
C LEU A 84 5.04 -2.97 -14.61
N ASN A 85 4.93 -1.68 -14.30
CA ASN A 85 3.68 -1.07 -13.87
C ASN A 85 2.60 -1.19 -14.95
N ASP A 86 2.92 -0.95 -16.23
CA ASP A 86 1.99 -1.08 -17.35
C ASP A 86 1.47 -2.52 -17.53
N ILE A 87 2.27 -3.51 -17.16
CA ILE A 87 1.86 -4.92 -17.14
C ILE A 87 0.99 -5.25 -15.93
N MET A 88 1.37 -4.77 -14.75
CA MET A 88 0.81 -5.17 -13.46
C MET A 88 -0.46 -4.39 -13.08
N HIS A 89 -0.45 -3.06 -13.25
CA HIS A 89 -1.53 -2.19 -12.76
C HIS A 89 -2.91 -2.58 -13.29
N PRO A 90 -3.13 -2.87 -14.58
CA PRO A 90 -4.46 -3.22 -15.07
C PRO A 90 -5.11 -4.38 -14.30
N GLU A 91 -4.32 -5.42 -14.00
CA GLU A 91 -4.83 -6.60 -13.30
C GLU A 91 -4.93 -6.37 -11.78
N ILE A 92 -3.99 -5.61 -11.18
CA ILE A 92 -4.04 -5.24 -9.76
C ILE A 92 -5.32 -4.44 -9.48
N TYR A 93 -5.56 -3.36 -10.22
CA TYR A 93 -6.73 -2.51 -10.02
C TYR A 93 -8.05 -3.23 -10.33
N LYS A 94 -8.06 -4.11 -11.32
CA LYS A 94 -9.20 -4.98 -11.59
C LYS A 94 -9.54 -5.86 -10.39
N GLU A 95 -8.55 -6.49 -9.75
CA GLU A 95 -8.76 -7.30 -8.56
C GLU A 95 -9.15 -6.46 -7.32
N ILE A 96 -8.55 -5.28 -7.14
CA ILE A 96 -8.96 -4.34 -6.07
C ILE A 96 -10.43 -3.97 -6.27
N ASN A 97 -10.81 -3.46 -7.44
CA ASN A 97 -12.18 -3.03 -7.75
C ASN A 97 -13.19 -4.19 -7.62
N LYS A 98 -12.81 -5.41 -7.97
CA LYS A 98 -13.65 -6.60 -7.77
C LYS A 98 -13.86 -6.90 -6.29
N LYS A 99 -12.80 -6.77 -5.47
CA LYS A 99 -12.85 -7.04 -4.03
C LYS A 99 -13.53 -5.93 -3.24
N THR A 100 -13.50 -4.67 -3.70
CA THR A 100 -14.21 -3.55 -3.07
C THR A 100 -15.71 -3.56 -3.37
N ARG A 101 -16.13 -4.11 -4.51
CA ARG A 101 -17.55 -4.28 -4.87
C ARG A 101 -18.10 -5.55 -4.22
N GLY A 102 -18.54 -5.47 -2.98
CA GLY A 102 -19.07 -6.60 -2.22
C GLY A 102 -20.42 -6.29 -1.56
N LYS A 103 -20.84 -7.17 -0.64
CA LYS A 103 -22.04 -6.99 0.18
C LYS A 103 -21.73 -6.35 1.53
N GLU A 104 -20.46 -6.10 1.79
CA GLU A 104 -20.01 -5.47 3.02
C GLU A 104 -20.30 -3.97 2.97
N ASP A 105 -20.86 -3.43 4.05
CA ASP A 105 -21.18 -2.00 4.15
C ASP A 105 -19.92 -1.11 4.18
N LEU A 106 -18.80 -1.66 4.63
CA LEU A 106 -17.52 -0.98 4.80
C LEU A 106 -16.34 -1.84 4.33
N VAL A 107 -15.48 -1.26 3.47
CA VAL A 107 -14.26 -1.91 2.98
C VAL A 107 -13.08 -0.95 3.09
N PHE A 108 -12.00 -1.39 3.71
CA PHE A 108 -10.73 -0.68 3.65
C PHE A 108 -9.87 -1.22 2.51
N VAL A 109 -9.17 -0.32 1.80
CA VAL A 109 -8.14 -0.69 0.82
C VAL A 109 -6.80 -0.21 1.35
N ASP A 110 -5.95 -1.15 1.73
CA ASP A 110 -4.62 -0.89 2.27
C ASP A 110 -3.61 -0.65 1.14
N ILE A 111 -3.21 0.62 0.93
CA ILE A 111 -2.29 1.06 -0.12
C ILE A 111 -1.19 1.94 0.48
N PRO A 112 0.05 1.44 0.59
CA PRO A 112 1.16 2.21 1.18
C PRO A 112 1.47 3.53 0.47
N LEU A 113 1.43 3.53 -0.86
CA LEU A 113 1.75 4.67 -1.72
C LEU A 113 0.50 5.28 -2.37
N LEU A 114 -0.58 5.46 -1.58
CA LEU A 114 -1.87 5.91 -2.08
C LEU A 114 -1.79 7.28 -2.74
N PHE A 115 -1.18 8.25 -2.08
CA PHE A 115 -1.03 9.62 -2.57
C PHE A 115 -0.01 9.74 -3.70
N GLU A 116 1.05 8.92 -3.68
CA GLU A 116 2.05 8.87 -4.75
C GLU A 116 1.45 8.32 -6.05
N ASN A 117 0.40 7.53 -5.97
CA ASN A 117 -0.28 6.90 -7.10
C ASN A 117 -1.68 7.49 -7.37
N GLU A 118 -1.99 8.70 -6.91
CA GLU A 118 -3.32 9.31 -7.03
C GLU A 118 -3.84 9.31 -8.47
N ASP A 119 -3.01 9.72 -9.45
CA ASP A 119 -3.37 9.73 -10.86
C ASP A 119 -3.62 8.32 -11.41
N VAL A 120 -2.85 7.34 -10.90
CA VAL A 120 -3.00 5.93 -11.30
C VAL A 120 -4.28 5.35 -10.72
N ASN A 121 -4.60 5.65 -9.45
CA ASN A 121 -5.85 5.24 -8.82
C ASN A 121 -7.05 5.76 -9.64
N LYS A 122 -7.07 7.05 -9.97
CA LYS A 122 -8.11 7.68 -10.81
C LYS A 122 -8.20 7.03 -12.20
N LYS A 123 -7.05 6.80 -12.86
CA LYS A 123 -6.99 6.17 -14.19
C LYS A 123 -7.69 4.81 -14.22
N TYR A 124 -7.60 4.03 -13.14
CA TYR A 124 -8.19 2.70 -13.06
C TYR A 124 -9.52 2.65 -12.28
N GLY A 125 -10.12 3.82 -12.00
CA GLY A 125 -11.44 3.92 -11.38
C GLY A 125 -11.48 3.40 -9.95
N LEU A 126 -10.41 3.63 -9.20
CA LEU A 126 -10.36 3.37 -7.76
C LEU A 126 -10.54 4.70 -7.02
N ASP A 127 -11.74 4.91 -6.53
CA ASP A 127 -12.13 6.08 -5.76
C ASP A 127 -12.38 5.69 -4.30
N PHE A 128 -12.20 6.64 -3.39
CA PHE A 128 -12.38 6.46 -1.96
C PHE A 128 -13.37 7.48 -1.42
N ASP A 129 -14.27 7.03 -0.55
CA ASP A 129 -15.19 7.92 0.18
C ASP A 129 -14.43 8.71 1.25
N GLU A 130 -13.41 8.09 1.85
CA GLU A 130 -12.48 8.70 2.80
C GLU A 130 -11.07 8.12 2.65
N ILE A 131 -10.06 8.90 3.02
CA ILE A 131 -8.67 8.44 3.12
C ILE A 131 -8.22 8.59 4.58
N TRP A 132 -7.84 7.46 5.17
CA TRP A 132 -7.30 7.38 6.52
C TRP A 132 -5.77 7.27 6.46
N LEU A 133 -5.09 8.20 7.11
CA LEU A 133 -3.62 8.23 7.21
C LEU A 133 -3.18 7.76 8.60
N VAL A 134 -2.43 6.68 8.66
CA VAL A 134 -1.67 6.35 9.87
C VAL A 134 -0.41 7.21 9.90
N TYR A 135 -0.32 8.02 10.94
CA TYR A 135 0.65 9.10 11.06
C TYR A 135 1.59 8.88 12.25
N VAL A 136 2.84 9.24 12.06
CA VAL A 136 3.80 9.67 13.09
C VAL A 136 4.71 10.72 12.47
N ASP A 137 5.33 11.56 13.29
CA ASP A 137 6.30 12.55 12.82
C ASP A 137 7.55 11.93 12.18
N LYS A 138 8.31 12.75 11.44
CA LYS A 138 9.48 12.29 10.69
C LYS A 138 10.57 11.67 11.57
N GLU A 139 10.84 12.23 12.75
CA GLU A 139 11.87 11.72 13.65
C GLU A 139 11.48 10.34 14.20
N THR A 140 10.22 10.16 14.52
CA THR A 140 9.68 8.85 14.93
C THR A 140 9.76 7.83 13.79
N GLN A 141 9.49 8.24 12.53
CA GLN A 141 9.68 7.35 11.38
C GLN A 141 11.14 6.92 11.24
N ILE A 142 12.09 7.87 11.33
CA ILE A 142 13.54 7.61 11.23
C ILE A 142 13.94 6.59 12.29
N ARG A 143 13.65 6.87 13.56
CA ARG A 143 14.00 5.99 14.68
C ARG A 143 13.43 4.59 14.49
N ARG A 144 12.11 4.47 14.22
CA ARG A 144 11.46 3.17 14.02
C ARG A 144 12.01 2.41 12.82
N LEU A 145 12.41 3.12 11.76
CA LEU A 145 12.96 2.50 10.57
C LEU A 145 14.39 1.99 10.81
N MET A 146 15.21 2.77 11.53
CA MET A 146 16.56 2.36 11.95
C MET A 146 16.49 1.09 12.81
N ASP A 147 15.62 1.08 13.83
CA ASP A 147 15.46 -0.05 14.76
C ASP A 147 14.95 -1.31 14.06
N ARG A 148 14.02 -1.17 13.11
CA ARG A 148 13.42 -2.30 12.39
C ARG A 148 14.35 -2.95 11.38
N ASP A 149 15.08 -2.13 10.60
CA ASP A 149 15.85 -2.56 9.44
C ASP A 149 17.36 -2.66 9.73
N ASP A 150 17.83 -2.27 10.95
CA ASP A 150 19.23 -2.19 11.35
C ASP A 150 20.07 -1.35 10.36
N ILE A 151 19.62 -0.13 10.08
CA ILE A 151 20.22 0.76 9.08
C ILE A 151 20.64 2.10 9.71
N SER A 152 21.60 2.78 9.05
CA SER A 152 22.01 4.11 9.46
C SER A 152 20.91 5.15 9.29
N ARG A 153 21.00 6.25 10.06
CA ARG A 153 20.10 7.41 9.96
C ARG A 153 20.03 7.95 8.52
N ASP A 154 21.20 8.16 7.90
CA ASP A 154 21.26 8.67 6.52
C ASP A 154 20.51 7.79 5.52
N TYR A 155 20.57 6.47 5.70
CA TYR A 155 19.87 5.55 4.83
C TYR A 155 18.37 5.53 5.13
N ALA A 156 17.97 5.63 6.39
CA ALA A 156 16.58 5.77 6.79
C ALA A 156 15.96 7.05 6.21
N GLU A 157 16.66 8.19 6.32
CA GLU A 157 16.22 9.46 5.73
C GLU A 157 16.06 9.40 4.22
N LYS A 158 16.99 8.77 3.49
CA LYS A 158 16.88 8.56 2.04
C LYS A 158 15.63 7.75 1.68
N LYS A 159 15.33 6.69 2.43
CA LYS A 159 14.10 5.89 2.22
C LYS A 159 12.84 6.72 2.48
N ILE A 160 12.79 7.49 3.57
CA ILE A 160 11.64 8.33 3.92
C ILE A 160 11.45 9.43 2.88
N ASN A 161 12.54 10.11 2.48
CA ASN A 161 12.50 11.19 1.48
C ASN A 161 12.18 10.70 0.05
N SER A 162 12.18 9.39 -0.21
CA SER A 162 11.71 8.82 -1.48
C SER A 162 10.18 8.79 -1.61
N GLN A 163 9.46 9.06 -0.53
CA GLN A 163 8.00 9.17 -0.47
C GLN A 163 7.58 10.64 -0.34
N ILE A 164 6.30 10.93 -0.60
CA ILE A 164 5.72 12.24 -0.25
C ILE A 164 5.88 12.47 1.25
N TYR A 165 6.29 13.68 1.62
CA TYR A 165 6.49 14.07 3.01
C TYR A 165 5.20 13.86 3.82
N VAL A 166 5.33 13.27 5.00
CA VAL A 166 4.17 12.84 5.80
C VAL A 166 3.21 13.98 6.14
N GLU A 167 3.73 15.20 6.36
CA GLU A 167 2.89 16.36 6.63
C GLU A 167 2.05 16.79 5.40
N GLU A 168 2.58 16.59 4.18
CA GLU A 168 1.79 16.83 2.97
C GLU A 168 0.68 15.78 2.79
N LYS A 169 0.95 14.52 3.16
CA LYS A 169 -0.09 13.47 3.21
C LYS A 169 -1.15 13.80 4.26
N ARG A 170 -0.73 14.32 5.43
CA ARG A 170 -1.62 14.74 6.52
C ARG A 170 -2.64 15.81 6.08
N LYS A 171 -2.22 16.73 5.22
CA LYS A 171 -3.12 17.78 4.69
C LYS A 171 -4.17 17.25 3.71
N LYS A 172 -3.92 16.08 3.11
CA LYS A 172 -4.77 15.47 2.09
C LYS A 172 -5.70 14.39 2.62
N ALA A 173 -5.42 13.87 3.82
CA ALA A 173 -6.19 12.79 4.42
C ALA A 173 -7.43 13.34 5.13
N ASP A 174 -8.53 12.59 5.08
CA ASP A 174 -9.79 12.93 5.75
C ASP A 174 -9.74 12.59 7.24
N VAL A 175 -9.06 11.47 7.58
CA VAL A 175 -8.90 11.00 8.95
C VAL A 175 -7.42 10.75 9.23
N ILE A 176 -6.95 11.26 10.37
CA ILE A 176 -5.61 11.03 10.88
C ILE A 176 -5.69 10.07 12.06
N ILE A 177 -4.98 8.95 11.97
CA ILE A 177 -4.77 8.01 13.08
C ILE A 177 -3.34 8.23 13.58
N ASP A 178 -3.19 8.97 14.65
CA ASP A 178 -1.89 9.24 15.26
C ASP A 178 -1.39 8.00 16.02
N ASN A 179 -0.28 7.44 15.54
CA ASN A 179 0.36 6.27 16.12
C ASN A 179 1.69 6.63 16.84
N SER A 180 1.79 7.85 17.35
CA SER A 180 2.96 8.31 18.11
C SER A 180 2.98 7.79 19.55
N GLY A 181 1.80 7.49 20.09
CA GLY A 181 1.59 6.97 21.45
C GLY A 181 1.57 5.44 21.53
N THR A 182 0.75 4.91 22.42
CA THR A 182 0.54 3.47 22.61
C THR A 182 -0.36 2.87 21.53
N LEU A 183 -0.34 1.55 21.37
CA LEU A 183 -1.25 0.87 20.45
C LEU A 183 -2.71 0.99 20.90
N GLU A 184 -2.96 1.01 22.21
CA GLU A 184 -4.28 1.20 22.77
C GLU A 184 -4.88 2.55 22.38
N GLU A 185 -4.09 3.63 22.45
CA GLU A 185 -4.49 4.96 22.02
C GLU A 185 -4.74 5.01 20.50
N THR A 186 -3.89 4.35 19.72
CA THR A 186 -4.06 4.24 18.28
C THR A 186 -5.37 3.52 17.93
N PHE A 187 -5.65 2.38 18.57
CA PHE A 187 -6.87 1.61 18.32
C PHE A 187 -8.13 2.31 18.83
N ALA A 188 -8.04 3.08 19.93
CA ALA A 188 -9.15 3.91 20.37
C ALA A 188 -9.57 4.97 19.33
N GLN A 189 -8.60 5.59 18.65
CA GLN A 189 -8.87 6.51 17.54
C GLN A 189 -9.54 5.79 16.35
N VAL A 190 -9.11 4.57 16.04
CA VAL A 190 -9.77 3.75 15.00
C VAL A 190 -11.22 3.48 15.36
N GLU A 191 -11.51 3.04 16.59
CA GLU A 191 -12.87 2.78 17.07
C GLU A 191 -13.76 4.02 17.06
N GLU A 192 -13.21 5.17 17.44
CA GLU A 192 -13.96 6.43 17.42
C GLU A 192 -14.39 6.82 16.00
N ASN A 193 -13.47 6.68 15.03
CA ASN A 193 -13.78 7.04 13.65
C ASN A 193 -14.66 6.00 12.93
N LEU A 194 -14.64 4.73 13.33
CA LEU A 194 -15.57 3.72 12.83
C LEU A 194 -17.02 3.94 13.23
N LYS A 195 -17.29 4.76 14.26
CA LYS A 195 -18.65 5.08 14.73
C LYS A 195 -19.28 6.28 14.04
N LYS A 196 -18.52 7.01 13.22
CA LYS A 196 -18.96 8.18 12.45
C LYS A 196 -19.52 7.77 11.11
#